data_0cd129fe22fec095564b15df520608cb
#
_entry.id   0cd129fe22fec095564b15df520608cb
#
_cell.length_a   1.000
_cell.length_b   1.000
_cell.length_c   1.000
_cell.angle_alpha   90.00
_cell.angle_beta   90.00
_cell.angle_gamma   90.00
#
_symmetry.space_group_name_H-M   'P 1'
#
loop_
_entity.id
_entity.type
_entity.pdbx_description
1 polymer ?
#
loop_
_entity_poly.entity_id
_entity_poly.type
_entity_poly.pdbx_seq_one_letter_code
_entity_poly.pdbx_strand_id
1 'polypeptide(L)'
;EINAIINLPQKISEFPRVVTLKDLNKIEVLDSLLLKKLSNTSTTENISIDISRFLELSNMILLIDDMLDVNIYINSFKNNTLETFDATDAEVDYITEIGDYLLKYKVNSINDVRIEVIDNLGHSNNMLLKTILHAEVEMGDGKKYLLQNGKWGYFNKEFFDLLNDHLNEIEIRYNTLTPTDLVFKEGEEGYIKEIVGRLPEEYLMLHKKFIKPINKNFIVKGNGIELADLYSIENKELFTIKKGINTSLSLYSLEQNIIAINALKYPESYNFEELKEAIPDNSENIFNDIQRSTNFSIVWILPISSIENRPISDKAHTSNVINKNFKLTNLGSVLLKNKLVEWSLYLKDQRINPIIYMETPTEDRN
;
A
#
# COMPACT_ATOMS: atom_id res chain seq x y z
N GLU A 1 -22.20 25.53 8.05
CA GLU A 1 -20.80 25.49 7.58
C GLU A 1 -20.46 26.70 6.69
N ILE A 2 -21.29 27.05 5.68
CA ILE A 2 -21.04 28.21 4.80
C ILE A 2 -21.02 29.54 5.60
N ASN A 3 -21.87 29.70 6.59
CA ASN A 3 -21.86 30.89 7.45
C ASN A 3 -20.62 30.98 8.38
N ALA A 4 -20.00 29.87 8.72
CA ALA A 4 -18.74 29.86 9.46
C ALA A 4 -17.56 30.33 8.60
N ILE A 5 -17.58 30.03 7.29
CA ILE A 5 -16.56 30.47 6.35
C ILE A 5 -16.64 31.99 6.11
N ILE A 6 -17.84 32.56 6.06
CA ILE A 6 -18.04 34.00 5.81
C ILE A 6 -17.57 34.87 6.99
N ASN A 7 -17.58 34.34 8.20
CA ASN A 7 -17.19 35.05 9.43
C ASN A 7 -15.76 34.83 9.88
N LEU A 8 -14.95 34.12 9.09
CA LEU A 8 -13.52 33.96 9.38
C LEU A 8 -12.78 35.29 9.15
N PRO A 9 -11.87 35.72 10.05
CA PRO A 9 -11.12 36.95 9.89
C PRO A 9 -10.23 36.88 8.65
N GLN A 10 -9.92 38.02 8.04
CA GLN A 10 -9.23 38.24 6.75
C GLN A 10 -7.88 37.53 6.50
N LYS A 11 -7.42 36.68 7.41
CA LYS A 11 -6.23 35.80 7.23
C LYS A 11 -6.54 34.43 6.63
N ILE A 12 -7.62 34.29 5.90
CA ILE A 12 -8.05 33.04 5.24
C ILE A 12 -7.25 32.76 3.95
N SER A 13 -6.07 33.32 3.78
CA SER A 13 -5.25 32.95 2.61
C SER A 13 -4.67 31.53 2.66
N GLU A 14 -4.81 30.83 3.79
CA GLU A 14 -4.04 29.61 4.06
C GLU A 14 -4.88 28.45 4.56
N PHE A 15 -5.84 27.98 3.72
CA PHE A 15 -6.46 26.68 3.98
C PHE A 15 -5.47 25.55 3.72
N PRO A 16 -5.47 24.48 4.55
CA PRO A 16 -4.72 23.25 4.25
C PRO A 16 -5.15 22.73 2.89
N ARG A 17 -4.23 22.64 1.94
CA ARG A 17 -4.54 22.18 0.59
C ARG A 17 -3.32 21.71 -0.19
N VAL A 18 -3.60 20.82 -1.12
CA VAL A 18 -2.67 20.51 -2.21
C VAL A 18 -2.81 21.60 -3.28
N VAL A 19 -1.74 22.26 -3.60
CA VAL A 19 -1.68 23.25 -4.68
C VAL A 19 -1.23 22.55 -5.95
N THR A 20 -2.14 22.40 -6.91
CA THR A 20 -1.80 21.84 -8.22
C THR A 20 -0.83 22.74 -8.96
N LEU A 21 0.26 22.16 -9.44
CA LEU A 21 1.26 22.86 -10.22
C LEU A 21 0.73 23.17 -11.63
N LYS A 22 0.86 24.44 -12.06
CA LYS A 22 0.43 24.91 -13.39
C LYS A 22 1.61 25.32 -14.26
N ASP A 23 2.78 25.48 -13.69
CA ASP A 23 4.01 25.89 -14.39
C ASP A 23 4.52 24.72 -15.22
N LEU A 24 4.39 24.80 -16.54
CA LEU A 24 4.77 23.74 -17.48
C LEU A 24 6.27 23.43 -17.42
N ASN A 25 7.12 24.45 -17.27
CA ASN A 25 8.57 24.23 -17.19
C ASN A 25 8.94 23.42 -15.94
N LYS A 26 8.30 23.73 -14.81
CA LYS A 26 8.48 22.93 -13.59
C LYS A 26 7.94 21.51 -13.73
N ILE A 27 6.80 21.34 -14.41
CA ILE A 27 6.23 20.01 -14.67
C ILE A 27 7.19 19.17 -15.51
N GLU A 28 7.79 19.73 -16.56
CA GLU A 28 8.78 19.04 -17.40
C GLU A 28 10.02 18.61 -16.60
N VAL A 29 10.51 19.48 -15.72
CA VAL A 29 11.64 19.16 -14.83
C VAL A 29 11.27 18.01 -13.88
N LEU A 30 10.08 18.06 -13.27
CA LEU A 30 9.60 17.01 -12.37
C LEU A 30 9.38 15.68 -13.10
N ASP A 31 8.83 15.71 -14.32
CA ASP A 31 8.70 14.53 -15.17
C ASP A 31 10.05 13.90 -15.50
N SER A 32 11.05 14.73 -15.78
CA SER A 32 12.42 14.26 -16.05
C SER A 32 13.08 13.67 -14.81
N LEU A 33 12.85 14.26 -13.63
CA LEU A 33 13.35 13.73 -12.36
C LEU A 33 12.66 12.41 -12.00
N LEU A 34 11.36 12.30 -12.23
CA LEU A 34 10.60 11.06 -12.04
C LEU A 34 11.14 9.95 -12.94
N LEU A 35 11.31 10.23 -14.22
CA LEU A 35 11.86 9.27 -15.18
C LEU A 35 13.26 8.80 -14.75
N LYS A 36 14.11 9.70 -14.31
CA LYS A 36 15.45 9.36 -13.79
C LYS A 36 15.38 8.50 -12.53
N LYS A 37 14.45 8.79 -11.62
CA LYS A 37 14.25 7.98 -10.40
C LYS A 37 13.75 6.58 -10.73
N LEU A 38 12.75 6.44 -11.60
CA LEU A 38 12.24 5.15 -12.05
C LEU A 38 13.32 4.32 -12.75
N SER A 39 14.15 4.94 -13.57
CA SER A 39 15.26 4.26 -14.25
C SER A 39 16.45 3.94 -13.34
N ASN A 40 16.38 4.22 -12.06
CA ASN A 40 17.42 3.89 -11.08
C ASN A 40 16.80 3.14 -9.89
N THR A 41 16.82 1.83 -9.96
CA THR A 41 16.22 0.91 -8.99
C THR A 41 16.65 1.17 -7.54
N SER A 42 17.81 1.80 -7.31
CA SER A 42 18.28 2.16 -5.96
C SER A 42 17.61 3.42 -5.38
N THR A 43 16.75 4.13 -6.12
CA THR A 43 16.17 5.42 -5.71
C THR A 43 14.65 5.48 -5.77
N THR A 44 13.99 4.32 -5.86
CA THR A 44 12.52 4.20 -6.03
C THR A 44 11.72 4.35 -4.73
N GLU A 45 12.37 4.61 -3.60
CA GLU A 45 11.76 4.60 -2.25
C GLU A 45 10.48 5.43 -2.06
N ASN A 46 10.22 6.41 -2.90
CA ASN A 46 9.04 7.29 -2.80
C ASN A 46 8.18 7.24 -4.06
N ILE A 47 8.15 6.10 -4.73
CA ILE A 47 7.33 5.87 -5.90
C ILE A 47 6.50 4.61 -5.68
N SER A 48 5.22 4.66 -6.00
CA SER A 48 4.32 3.52 -5.97
C SER A 48 3.30 3.58 -7.10
N ILE A 49 2.66 2.45 -7.38
CA ILE A 49 1.51 2.40 -8.28
C ILE A 49 0.25 2.69 -7.47
N ASP A 50 -0.64 3.48 -8.02
CA ASP A 50 -1.98 3.71 -7.51
C ASP A 50 -2.85 2.49 -7.86
N ILE A 51 -2.97 1.58 -6.93
CA ILE A 51 -3.70 0.33 -7.09
C ILE A 51 -5.19 0.60 -7.33
N SER A 52 -5.77 1.57 -6.65
CA SER A 52 -7.19 1.90 -6.80
C SER A 52 -7.52 2.32 -8.24
N ARG A 53 -6.62 3.05 -8.88
CA ARG A 53 -6.74 3.42 -10.28
C ARG A 53 -6.55 2.25 -11.24
N PHE A 54 -5.67 1.35 -10.90
CA PHE A 54 -5.50 0.10 -11.62
C PHE A 54 -6.79 -0.74 -11.58
N LEU A 55 -7.45 -0.78 -10.42
CA LEU A 55 -8.74 -1.44 -10.21
C LEU A 55 -9.87 -0.76 -10.99
N GLU A 56 -9.96 0.57 -10.97
CA GLU A 56 -10.95 1.33 -11.72
C GLU A 56 -10.87 1.09 -13.23
N LEU A 57 -9.65 0.89 -13.74
CA LEU A 57 -9.42 0.67 -15.17
C LEU A 57 -9.99 -0.62 -15.70
N SER A 58 -9.93 -1.65 -14.91
CA SER A 58 -10.26 -2.99 -15.38
C SER A 58 -11.75 -3.30 -15.19
N ASN A 59 -12.55 -2.44 -14.51
CA ASN A 59 -13.84 -2.81 -13.93
C ASN A 59 -13.76 -4.15 -13.17
N MET A 60 -12.54 -4.50 -12.76
CA MET A 60 -12.20 -5.74 -12.08
C MET A 60 -11.70 -5.38 -10.69
N ILE A 61 -12.05 -6.17 -9.70
CA ILE A 61 -11.39 -6.15 -8.41
C ILE A 61 -10.07 -6.90 -8.63
N LEU A 62 -9.05 -6.19 -9.05
CA LEU A 62 -7.71 -6.70 -9.20
C LEU A 62 -7.04 -6.67 -7.85
N LEU A 63 -6.71 -7.82 -7.34
CA LEU A 63 -5.78 -7.93 -6.24
C LEU A 63 -4.45 -8.37 -6.79
N ILE A 64 -3.44 -7.70 -6.32
CA ILE A 64 -2.12 -7.71 -6.92
C ILE A 64 -1.42 -9.05 -6.73
N ASP A 65 -1.81 -9.86 -5.75
CA ASP A 65 -1.11 -11.10 -5.44
C ASP A 65 -1.49 -12.31 -6.32
N ASP A 66 -2.59 -12.24 -7.10
CA ASP A 66 -3.01 -13.35 -7.97
C ASP A 66 -3.53 -12.88 -9.33
N MET A 67 -2.77 -12.05 -10.00
CA MET A 67 -3.07 -11.61 -11.37
C MET A 67 -2.77 -12.70 -12.43
N LEU A 68 -2.94 -13.97 -12.09
CA LEU A 68 -2.59 -15.12 -12.91
C LEU A 68 -3.20 -15.13 -14.32
N ASP A 69 -4.25 -14.34 -14.53
CA ASP A 69 -4.97 -14.31 -15.79
C ASP A 69 -5.12 -12.89 -16.38
N VAL A 70 -4.32 -11.93 -15.92
CA VAL A 70 -4.29 -10.57 -16.47
C VAL A 70 -2.91 -10.31 -17.06
N ASN A 71 -2.87 -9.99 -18.32
CA ASN A 71 -1.64 -9.58 -18.96
C ASN A 71 -1.48 -8.07 -18.83
N ILE A 72 -0.38 -7.64 -18.23
CA ILE A 72 -0.01 -6.23 -18.12
C ILE A 72 1.08 -5.95 -19.15
N TYR A 73 0.80 -4.97 -20.00
CA TYR A 73 1.73 -4.55 -21.03
C TYR A 73 2.17 -3.13 -20.76
N ILE A 74 3.46 -2.89 -20.94
CA ILE A 74 3.99 -1.54 -21.01
C ILE A 74 4.41 -1.24 -22.43
N ASN A 75 4.01 -0.11 -22.96
CA ASN A 75 4.44 0.31 -24.28
C ASN A 75 4.85 1.78 -24.33
N SER A 76 5.73 2.11 -25.25
CA SER A 76 6.09 3.47 -25.60
C SER A 76 5.69 3.76 -27.03
N PHE A 77 4.88 4.79 -27.23
CA PHE A 77 4.40 5.18 -28.57
C PHE A 77 5.49 5.51 -29.54
N LYS A 78 6.58 6.16 -29.07
CA LYS A 78 7.68 6.54 -29.96
C LYS A 78 8.52 5.38 -30.41
N ASN A 79 8.66 4.37 -29.55
CA ASN A 79 9.58 3.26 -29.80
C ASN A 79 8.85 2.01 -30.32
N ASN A 80 7.51 2.04 -30.34
CA ASN A 80 6.65 0.91 -30.72
C ASN A 80 7.07 -0.40 -30.05
N THR A 81 7.43 -0.33 -28.76
CA THR A 81 7.94 -1.42 -27.95
C THR A 81 6.87 -1.88 -26.99
N LEU A 82 6.67 -3.18 -26.90
CA LEU A 82 5.70 -3.82 -26.03
C LEU A 82 6.43 -4.87 -25.18
N GLU A 83 6.28 -4.80 -23.88
CA GLU A 83 6.69 -5.86 -22.95
C GLU A 83 5.53 -6.28 -22.06
N THR A 84 5.51 -7.55 -21.72
CA THR A 84 4.54 -8.12 -20.78
C THR A 84 5.22 -8.23 -19.43
N PHE A 85 4.55 -7.76 -18.39
CA PHE A 85 4.92 -8.11 -17.03
C PHE A 85 4.45 -9.53 -16.75
N ASP A 86 5.32 -10.33 -16.16
CA ASP A 86 4.90 -11.59 -15.59
C ASP A 86 4.20 -11.33 -14.27
N ALA A 87 2.87 -11.28 -14.31
CA ALA A 87 2.04 -11.03 -13.15
C ALA A 87 1.83 -12.28 -12.28
N THR A 88 2.52 -13.38 -12.60
CA THR A 88 2.36 -14.66 -11.88
C THR A 88 3.14 -14.72 -10.57
N ASP A 89 4.04 -13.78 -10.33
CA ASP A 89 4.87 -13.75 -9.14
C ASP A 89 4.39 -12.66 -8.19
N ALA A 90 3.87 -13.07 -7.05
CA ALA A 90 3.39 -12.19 -5.98
C ALA A 90 4.49 -11.26 -5.39
N GLU A 91 5.76 -11.53 -5.70
CA GLU A 91 6.90 -10.73 -5.26
C GLU A 91 7.37 -9.72 -6.33
N VAL A 92 6.67 -9.59 -7.46
CA VAL A 92 7.08 -8.67 -8.53
C VAL A 92 6.98 -7.23 -8.05
N ASP A 93 8.12 -6.59 -7.95
CA ASP A 93 8.20 -5.14 -7.78
C ASP A 93 7.94 -4.46 -9.14
N TYR A 94 6.67 -4.16 -9.40
CA TYR A 94 6.26 -3.46 -10.64
C TYR A 94 7.03 -2.17 -10.90
N ILE A 95 7.51 -1.49 -9.87
CA ILE A 95 8.30 -0.27 -10.04
C ILE A 95 9.67 -0.61 -10.64
N THR A 96 10.27 -1.71 -10.19
CA THR A 96 11.53 -2.21 -10.75
C THR A 96 11.34 -2.65 -12.21
N GLU A 97 10.30 -3.41 -12.52
CA GLU A 97 9.99 -3.84 -13.89
C GLU A 97 9.76 -2.64 -14.84
N ILE A 98 9.01 -1.64 -14.39
CA ILE A 98 8.84 -0.38 -15.13
C ILE A 98 10.19 0.30 -15.34
N GLY A 99 11.03 0.37 -14.31
CA GLY A 99 12.37 0.96 -14.38
C GLY A 99 13.26 0.27 -15.42
N ASP A 100 13.28 -1.05 -15.42
CA ASP A 100 14.06 -1.86 -16.36
C ASP A 100 13.58 -1.67 -17.80
N TYR A 101 12.26 -1.62 -18.00
CA TYR A 101 11.70 -1.29 -19.32
C TYR A 101 12.15 0.10 -19.79
N LEU A 102 12.05 1.12 -18.94
CA LEU A 102 12.43 2.48 -19.28
C LEU A 102 13.90 2.58 -19.68
N LEU A 103 14.78 1.88 -18.98
CA LEU A 103 16.22 1.77 -19.28
C LEU A 103 16.48 1.02 -20.59
N LYS A 104 15.91 -0.16 -20.75
CA LYS A 104 16.09 -1.03 -21.91
C LYS A 104 15.73 -0.32 -23.22
N TYR A 105 14.61 0.38 -23.22
CA TYR A 105 14.10 1.06 -24.41
C TYR A 105 14.49 2.53 -24.49
N LYS A 106 15.33 3.04 -23.58
CA LYS A 106 15.83 4.42 -23.54
C LYS A 106 14.69 5.44 -23.68
N VAL A 107 13.64 5.24 -22.90
CA VAL A 107 12.48 6.13 -22.91
C VAL A 107 12.89 7.52 -22.41
N ASN A 108 12.52 8.55 -23.16
CA ASN A 108 12.92 9.92 -22.88
C ASN A 108 11.83 10.77 -22.23
N SER A 109 10.59 10.26 -22.18
CA SER A 109 9.46 10.98 -21.60
C SER A 109 8.49 10.02 -20.94
N ILE A 110 8.15 10.26 -19.69
CA ILE A 110 7.15 9.50 -18.94
C ILE A 110 5.75 9.62 -19.56
N ASN A 111 5.49 10.70 -20.29
CA ASN A 111 4.23 10.96 -20.95
C ASN A 111 4.03 10.12 -22.23
N ASP A 112 5.08 9.47 -22.73
CA ASP A 112 5.02 8.60 -23.91
C ASP A 112 4.74 7.15 -23.52
N VAL A 113 4.69 6.82 -22.24
CA VAL A 113 4.54 5.44 -21.73
C VAL A 113 3.10 5.19 -21.32
N ARG A 114 2.58 4.05 -21.77
CA ARG A 114 1.26 3.54 -21.37
C ARG A 114 1.39 2.18 -20.71
N ILE A 115 0.47 1.91 -19.83
CA ILE A 115 0.19 0.58 -19.32
C ILE A 115 -1.15 0.13 -19.88
N GLU A 116 -1.18 -1.07 -20.41
CA GLU A 116 -2.37 -1.73 -20.90
C GLU A 116 -2.58 -3.00 -20.08
N VAL A 117 -3.80 -3.19 -19.62
CA VAL A 117 -4.23 -4.39 -18.90
C VAL A 117 -5.21 -5.13 -19.80
N ILE A 118 -4.94 -6.41 -20.08
CA ILE A 118 -5.80 -7.26 -20.91
C ILE A 118 -6.27 -8.42 -20.04
N ASP A 119 -7.59 -8.61 -19.94
CA ASP A 119 -8.18 -9.76 -19.24
C ASP A 119 -8.24 -11.01 -20.13
N ASN A 120 -8.62 -12.16 -19.56
CA ASN A 120 -8.73 -13.44 -20.27
C ASN A 120 -9.81 -13.44 -21.35
N LEU A 121 -10.72 -12.48 -21.36
CA LEU A 121 -11.75 -12.31 -22.34
C LEU A 121 -11.30 -11.42 -23.51
N GLY A 122 -10.08 -10.88 -23.43
CA GLY A 122 -9.50 -9.99 -24.42
C GLY A 122 -9.98 -8.55 -24.28
N HIS A 123 -10.65 -8.18 -23.18
CA HIS A 123 -10.95 -6.77 -22.93
C HIS A 123 -9.66 -6.08 -22.53
N SER A 124 -9.36 -4.98 -23.19
CA SER A 124 -8.19 -4.19 -22.87
C SER A 124 -8.58 -2.81 -22.36
N ASN A 125 -7.82 -2.33 -21.39
CA ASN A 125 -7.87 -0.96 -20.93
C ASN A 125 -6.45 -0.39 -20.83
N ASN A 126 -6.24 0.81 -21.32
CA ASN A 126 -4.92 1.42 -21.33
C ASN A 126 -4.94 2.84 -20.76
N MET A 127 -3.86 3.22 -20.09
CA MET A 127 -3.66 4.56 -19.57
C MET A 127 -2.20 4.98 -19.61
N LEU A 128 -1.99 6.28 -19.47
CA LEU A 128 -0.64 6.82 -19.31
C LEU A 128 -0.04 6.33 -17.99
N LEU A 129 1.19 5.82 -18.03
CA LEU A 129 1.93 5.39 -16.84
C LEU A 129 1.89 6.46 -15.74
N LYS A 130 2.11 7.72 -16.10
CA LYS A 130 2.09 8.84 -15.17
C LYS A 130 0.79 8.96 -14.36
N THR A 131 -0.35 8.52 -14.89
CA THR A 131 -1.65 8.65 -14.21
C THR A 131 -1.87 7.61 -13.12
N ILE A 132 -1.15 6.50 -13.16
CA ILE A 132 -1.23 5.43 -12.16
C ILE A 132 -0.10 5.49 -11.14
N LEU A 133 0.82 6.43 -11.28
CA LEU A 133 1.92 6.56 -10.34
C LEU A 133 1.59 7.56 -9.23
N HIS A 134 1.94 7.18 -8.01
CA HIS A 134 2.20 8.08 -6.91
C HIS A 134 3.70 8.28 -6.78
N ALA A 135 4.15 9.51 -6.73
CA ALA A 135 5.57 9.81 -6.55
C ALA A 135 5.81 11.06 -5.71
N GLU A 136 6.90 11.05 -4.98
CA GLU A 136 7.43 12.20 -4.27
C GLU A 136 8.80 12.56 -4.84
N VAL A 137 8.92 13.79 -5.31
CA VAL A 137 10.16 14.32 -5.92
C VAL A 137 10.53 15.64 -5.26
N GLU A 138 11.78 15.77 -4.87
CA GLU A 138 12.33 17.01 -4.36
C GLU A 138 13.06 17.75 -5.49
N MET A 139 12.75 19.04 -5.64
CA MET A 139 13.49 19.92 -6.53
C MET A 139 14.56 20.68 -5.74
N GLY A 140 15.53 21.27 -6.45
CA GLY A 140 16.58 22.08 -5.84
C GLY A 140 16.10 23.35 -5.10
N ASP A 141 14.79 23.61 -5.08
CA ASP A 141 14.15 24.67 -4.29
C ASP A 141 13.79 24.24 -2.87
N GLY A 142 14.16 23.00 -2.46
CA GLY A 142 13.89 22.43 -1.15
C GLY A 142 12.42 22.07 -0.91
N LYS A 143 11.58 22.11 -1.96
CA LYS A 143 10.17 21.70 -1.86
C LYS A 143 9.99 20.26 -2.34
N LYS A 144 9.10 19.56 -1.66
CA LYS A 144 8.63 18.24 -2.07
C LYS A 144 7.38 18.38 -2.92
N TYR A 145 7.44 17.79 -4.08
CA TYR A 145 6.35 17.75 -5.04
C TYR A 145 5.78 16.33 -5.11
N LEU A 146 4.46 16.25 -5.18
CA LEU A 146 3.71 15.01 -5.20
C LEU A 146 3.05 14.83 -6.55
N LEU A 147 3.18 13.64 -7.11
CA LEU A 147 2.43 13.19 -8.27
C LEU A 147 1.26 12.36 -7.80
N GLN A 148 0.06 12.76 -8.18
CA GLN A 148 -1.18 12.00 -8.00
C GLN A 148 -2.09 12.19 -9.21
N ASN A 149 -2.69 11.12 -9.71
CA ASN A 149 -3.61 11.19 -10.86
C ASN A 149 -2.99 11.90 -12.08
N GLY A 150 -1.69 11.71 -12.31
CA GLY A 150 -0.95 12.35 -13.41
C GLY A 150 -0.68 13.84 -13.24
N LYS A 151 -1.00 14.42 -12.09
CA LYS A 151 -0.82 15.86 -11.81
C LYS A 151 0.17 16.06 -10.69
N TRP A 152 1.10 17.00 -10.91
CA TRP A 152 2.01 17.47 -9.89
C TRP A 152 1.36 18.51 -9.00
N GLY A 153 1.67 18.46 -7.71
CA GLY A 153 1.26 19.44 -6.72
C GLY A 153 2.24 19.52 -5.56
N TYR A 154 1.99 20.43 -4.63
CA TYR A 154 2.70 20.54 -3.36
C TYR A 154 1.73 20.95 -2.25
N PHE A 155 2.10 20.66 -1.01
CA PHE A 155 1.30 21.05 0.16
C PHE A 155 1.75 22.39 0.73
N ASN A 156 0.82 23.18 1.22
CA ASN A 156 1.13 24.36 2.01
C ASN A 156 1.51 23.98 3.47
N LYS A 157 2.02 24.95 4.24
CA LYS A 157 2.49 24.69 5.61
C LYS A 157 1.38 24.22 6.54
N GLU A 158 0.23 24.85 6.47
CA GLU A 158 -0.94 24.53 7.32
C GLU A 158 -1.42 23.10 7.11
N PHE A 159 -1.26 22.57 5.89
CA PHE A 159 -1.54 21.19 5.61
C PHE A 159 -0.59 20.25 6.38
N PHE A 160 0.69 20.58 6.47
CA PHE A 160 1.65 19.76 7.21
C PHE A 160 1.38 19.73 8.70
N ASP A 161 0.98 20.86 9.28
CA ASP A 161 0.62 20.94 10.69
C ASP A 161 -0.61 20.05 10.98
N LEU A 162 -1.66 20.18 10.18
CA LEU A 162 -2.86 19.33 10.26
C LEU A 162 -2.55 17.84 10.04
N LEU A 163 -1.70 17.53 9.05
CA LEU A 163 -1.27 16.16 8.77
C LEU A 163 -0.58 15.53 9.98
N ASN A 164 0.33 16.27 10.62
CA ASN A 164 1.04 15.79 11.80
C ASN A 164 0.10 15.59 12.99
N ASP A 165 -0.88 16.46 13.18
CA ASP A 165 -1.88 16.32 14.25
C ASP A 165 -2.66 15.01 14.06
N HIS A 166 -3.17 14.74 12.87
CA HIS A 166 -3.87 13.47 12.59
C HIS A 166 -2.98 12.23 12.72
N LEU A 167 -1.71 12.31 12.31
CA LEU A 167 -0.77 11.19 12.47
C LEU A 167 -0.52 10.85 13.95
N ASN A 168 -0.53 11.85 14.84
CA ASN A 168 -0.38 11.62 16.26
C ASN A 168 -1.61 10.95 16.91
N GLU A 169 -2.75 10.92 16.23
CA GLU A 169 -3.95 10.23 16.69
C GLU A 169 -3.97 8.73 16.35
N ILE A 170 -3.05 8.26 15.50
CA ILE A 170 -2.92 6.84 15.16
C ILE A 170 -2.16 6.13 16.27
N GLU A 171 -2.78 5.09 16.83
CA GLU A 171 -2.14 4.27 17.87
C GLU A 171 -1.02 3.43 17.29
N ILE A 172 0.15 3.42 17.94
CA ILE A 172 1.28 2.54 17.59
C ILE A 172 1.52 1.57 18.74
N ARG A 173 1.52 0.27 18.43
CA ARG A 173 1.88 -0.82 19.34
C ARG A 173 3.21 -1.42 18.94
N TYR A 174 4.08 -1.67 19.92
CA TYR A 174 5.45 -2.12 19.65
C TYR A 174 5.67 -3.51 20.21
N ASN A 175 6.09 -4.46 19.36
CA ASN A 175 6.45 -5.83 19.71
C ASN A 175 5.41 -6.50 20.63
N THR A 176 4.15 -6.43 20.22
CA THR A 176 3.03 -7.00 20.97
C THR A 176 2.47 -8.27 20.36
N LEU A 177 2.72 -8.50 19.07
CA LEU A 177 2.31 -9.71 18.37
C LEU A 177 3.41 -10.76 18.35
N THR A 178 4.65 -10.32 18.25
CA THR A 178 5.80 -11.19 18.10
C THR A 178 6.23 -11.76 19.44
N PRO A 179 6.28 -13.09 19.63
CA PRO A 179 6.96 -13.70 20.76
C PRO A 179 8.41 -13.20 20.85
N THR A 180 8.89 -12.94 22.06
CA THR A 180 10.18 -12.25 22.32
C THR A 180 11.41 -12.96 21.73
N ASP A 181 11.30 -14.25 21.46
CA ASP A 181 12.34 -15.11 20.90
C ASP A 181 12.09 -15.50 19.43
N LEU A 182 11.12 -14.87 18.78
CA LEU A 182 10.79 -15.17 17.39
C LEU A 182 11.93 -14.74 16.47
N VAL A 183 12.41 -15.70 15.68
CA VAL A 183 13.44 -15.47 14.65
C VAL A 183 12.74 -15.34 13.31
N PHE A 184 12.93 -14.20 12.66
CA PHE A 184 12.36 -13.95 11.34
C PHE A 184 13.11 -14.77 10.28
N LYS A 185 12.36 -15.71 9.66
CA LYS A 185 12.85 -16.51 8.53
C LYS A 185 12.07 -16.12 7.29
N GLU A 186 12.54 -16.18 6.14
CA GLU A 186 11.82 -16.20 4.85
C GLU A 186 10.62 -15.24 4.65
N GLY A 187 10.82 -13.94 4.76
CA GLY A 187 9.81 -12.97 4.33
C GLY A 187 8.53 -12.89 5.20
N GLU A 188 7.47 -12.34 4.68
CA GLU A 188 6.18 -12.14 5.37
C GLU A 188 5.52 -13.47 5.73
N GLU A 189 5.46 -14.39 4.78
CA GLU A 189 4.84 -15.71 4.96
C GLU A 189 5.56 -16.54 6.03
N GLY A 190 6.90 -16.50 6.07
CA GLY A 190 7.69 -17.18 7.11
C GLY A 190 7.40 -16.62 8.51
N TYR A 191 7.24 -15.30 8.63
CA TYR A 191 6.86 -14.64 9.87
C TYR A 191 5.48 -15.08 10.35
N ILE A 192 4.48 -15.11 9.46
CA ILE A 192 3.12 -15.52 9.78
C ILE A 192 3.09 -16.99 10.23
N LYS A 193 3.75 -17.88 9.48
CA LYS A 193 3.85 -19.31 9.82
C LYS A 193 4.47 -19.54 11.20
N GLU A 194 5.49 -18.76 11.55
CA GLU A 194 6.15 -18.89 12.83
C GLU A 194 5.25 -18.44 13.99
N ILE A 195 4.50 -17.34 13.82
CA ILE A 195 3.51 -16.89 14.83
C ILE A 195 2.45 -17.96 15.03
N VAL A 196 1.80 -18.42 13.96
CA VAL A 196 0.72 -19.42 14.05
C VAL A 196 1.26 -20.75 14.56
N GLY A 197 2.47 -21.17 14.17
CA GLY A 197 3.08 -22.40 14.67
C GLY A 197 3.34 -22.39 16.18
N ARG A 198 3.62 -21.23 16.76
CA ARG A 198 3.84 -21.09 18.22
C ARG A 198 2.58 -20.84 19.01
N LEU A 199 1.60 -20.17 18.42
CA LEU A 199 0.38 -19.71 19.07
C LEU A 199 -0.87 -20.12 18.26
N PRO A 200 -1.05 -21.41 17.95
CA PRO A 200 -2.14 -21.88 17.07
C PRO A 200 -3.52 -21.67 17.64
N GLU A 201 -3.65 -21.54 18.97
CA GLU A 201 -4.92 -21.26 19.64
C GLU A 201 -5.28 -19.77 19.65
N GLU A 202 -4.31 -18.90 19.39
CA GLU A 202 -4.48 -17.45 19.42
C GLU A 202 -4.64 -16.84 18.03
N TYR A 203 -4.01 -17.46 17.03
CA TYR A 203 -3.93 -16.92 15.68
C TYR A 203 -4.29 -17.93 14.59
N LEU A 204 -4.99 -17.45 13.58
CA LEU A 204 -5.32 -18.18 12.36
C LEU A 204 -4.63 -17.53 11.16
N MET A 205 -3.92 -18.32 10.35
CA MET A 205 -3.32 -17.86 9.11
C MET A 205 -4.38 -17.70 8.03
N LEU A 206 -4.51 -16.49 7.49
CA LEU A 206 -5.41 -16.17 6.37
C LEU A 206 -4.64 -15.79 5.10
N HIS A 207 -3.31 -15.72 5.17
CA HIS A 207 -2.45 -15.37 4.05
C HIS A 207 -2.75 -16.23 2.81
N LYS A 208 -2.97 -15.57 1.68
CA LYS A 208 -3.38 -16.19 0.40
C LYS A 208 -4.73 -16.94 0.48
N LYS A 209 -5.63 -16.52 1.38
CA LYS A 209 -7.02 -16.98 1.42
C LYS A 209 -7.93 -15.90 0.89
N PHE A 210 -8.60 -16.20 -0.21
CA PHE A 210 -9.34 -15.21 -0.99
C PHE A 210 -10.84 -15.37 -0.84
N ILE A 211 -11.54 -14.25 -0.77
CA ILE A 211 -12.99 -14.20 -0.98
C ILE A 211 -13.27 -13.75 -2.40
N LYS A 212 -14.23 -14.37 -3.08
CA LYS A 212 -14.51 -14.13 -4.49
C LYS A 212 -15.86 -13.47 -4.69
N PRO A 213 -15.99 -12.44 -5.55
CA PRO A 213 -17.30 -11.87 -5.88
C PRO A 213 -18.25 -12.93 -6.47
N ILE A 214 -19.50 -12.96 -6.01
CA ILE A 214 -20.52 -13.91 -6.50
C ILE A 214 -21.08 -13.50 -7.88
N ASN A 215 -20.97 -12.23 -8.25
CA ASN A 215 -21.58 -11.72 -9.48
C ASN A 215 -20.91 -12.30 -10.71
N LYS A 216 -21.67 -13.13 -11.47
CA LYS A 216 -21.20 -13.82 -12.67
C LYS A 216 -20.72 -12.92 -13.81
N ASN A 217 -21.10 -11.62 -13.78
CA ASN A 217 -20.62 -10.64 -14.74
C ASN A 217 -19.17 -10.18 -14.48
N PHE A 218 -18.61 -10.57 -13.35
CA PHE A 218 -17.23 -10.37 -12.94
C PHE A 218 -16.51 -11.71 -12.81
N ILE A 219 -16.75 -12.63 -13.73
CA ILE A 219 -15.98 -13.89 -13.77
C ILE A 219 -14.59 -13.56 -14.29
N VAL A 220 -13.78 -13.03 -13.42
CA VAL A 220 -12.33 -13.14 -13.55
C VAL A 220 -11.99 -14.51 -12.97
N LYS A 221 -11.59 -15.45 -13.83
CA LYS A 221 -11.02 -16.70 -13.36
C LYS A 221 -9.78 -16.37 -12.54
N GLY A 222 -9.82 -16.70 -11.26
CA GLY A 222 -8.62 -16.70 -10.43
C GLY A 222 -8.72 -15.85 -9.18
N ASN A 223 -9.27 -14.65 -9.22
CA ASN A 223 -8.87 -13.65 -8.24
C ASN A 223 -9.97 -13.28 -7.27
N GLY A 224 -9.59 -13.29 -6.01
CA GLY A 224 -10.41 -12.87 -4.89
C GLY A 224 -9.81 -11.66 -4.17
N ILE A 225 -10.43 -11.27 -3.09
CA ILE A 225 -9.92 -10.28 -2.14
C ILE A 225 -9.26 -11.05 -0.99
N GLU A 226 -7.98 -10.82 -0.76
CA GLU A 226 -7.31 -11.24 0.46
C GLU A 226 -7.76 -10.34 1.60
N LEU A 227 -8.49 -10.89 2.56
CA LEU A 227 -9.04 -10.10 3.66
C LEU A 227 -7.97 -9.64 4.63
N ALA A 228 -7.03 -10.50 4.92
CA ALA A 228 -5.94 -10.27 5.86
C ALA A 228 -4.91 -11.38 5.74
N ASP A 229 -3.75 -11.17 6.31
CA ASP A 229 -2.69 -12.17 6.43
C ASP A 229 -2.86 -13.05 7.68
N LEU A 230 -3.34 -12.45 8.77
CA LEU A 230 -3.47 -13.11 10.07
C LEU A 230 -4.77 -12.66 10.77
N TYR A 231 -5.38 -13.54 11.54
CA TYR A 231 -6.52 -13.24 12.39
C TYR A 231 -6.23 -13.63 13.84
N SER A 232 -6.45 -12.69 14.78
CA SER A 232 -6.43 -12.97 16.21
C SER A 232 -7.80 -13.45 16.66
N ILE A 233 -7.85 -14.66 17.21
CA ILE A 233 -9.07 -15.31 17.67
C ILE A 233 -9.61 -14.58 18.91
N GLU A 234 -8.75 -14.25 19.86
CA GLU A 234 -9.12 -13.58 21.11
C GLU A 234 -9.59 -12.15 20.86
N ASN A 235 -8.80 -11.37 20.11
CA ASN A 235 -9.07 -9.95 19.87
C ASN A 235 -10.08 -9.71 18.74
N LYS A 236 -10.43 -10.75 17.97
CA LYS A 236 -11.27 -10.68 16.76
C LYS A 236 -10.75 -9.62 15.78
N GLU A 237 -9.43 -9.60 15.55
CA GLU A 237 -8.73 -8.59 14.81
C GLU A 237 -8.05 -9.17 13.57
N LEU A 238 -8.22 -8.50 12.44
CA LEU A 238 -7.64 -8.84 11.15
C LEU A 238 -6.39 -8.00 10.89
N PHE A 239 -5.28 -8.65 10.59
CA PHE A 239 -3.99 -8.02 10.38
C PHE A 239 -3.54 -8.11 8.92
N THR A 240 -3.22 -6.96 8.34
CA THR A 240 -2.47 -6.89 7.09
C THR A 240 -0.99 -6.68 7.40
N ILE A 241 -0.13 -7.59 6.96
CA ILE A 241 1.27 -7.67 7.37
C ILE A 241 2.18 -7.33 6.19
N LYS A 242 3.13 -6.40 6.39
CA LYS A 242 4.15 -6.07 5.38
C LYS A 242 5.53 -5.90 5.99
N LYS A 243 6.56 -6.31 5.24
CA LYS A 243 7.96 -6.16 5.63
C LYS A 243 8.44 -4.74 5.36
N GLY A 244 8.92 -4.07 6.40
CA GLY A 244 9.46 -2.72 6.30
C GLY A 244 8.40 -1.62 6.31
N ILE A 245 8.89 -0.38 6.23
CA ILE A 245 8.08 0.84 6.16
C ILE A 245 8.44 1.68 4.93
N ASN A 246 8.83 1.01 3.84
CA ASN A 246 9.00 1.71 2.58
C ASN A 246 7.63 2.19 2.06
N THR A 247 7.64 3.26 1.29
CA THR A 247 6.42 3.91 0.85
C THR A 247 5.52 2.97 0.06
N SER A 248 6.07 2.19 -0.86
CA SER A 248 5.31 1.31 -1.75
C SER A 248 4.58 0.21 -0.98
N LEU A 249 5.29 -0.60 -0.20
CA LEU A 249 4.70 -1.70 0.57
C LEU A 249 3.71 -1.20 1.64
N SER A 250 4.03 -0.06 2.27
CA SER A 250 3.13 0.52 3.26
C SER A 250 1.84 1.05 2.63
N LEU A 251 1.90 1.68 1.46
CA LEU A 251 0.71 2.11 0.73
C LEU A 251 -0.16 0.93 0.34
N TYR A 252 0.47 -0.16 -0.13
CA TYR A 252 -0.24 -1.38 -0.46
C TYR A 252 -1.02 -1.93 0.76
N SER A 253 -0.37 -2.04 1.93
CA SER A 253 -1.05 -2.54 3.13
C SER A 253 -2.24 -1.68 3.56
N LEU A 254 -2.15 -0.34 3.40
CA LEU A 254 -3.25 0.57 3.69
C LEU A 254 -4.44 0.33 2.74
N GLU A 255 -4.18 0.19 1.45
CA GLU A 255 -5.21 -0.03 0.44
C GLU A 255 -5.86 -1.41 0.56
N GLN A 256 -5.07 -2.48 0.77
CA GLN A 256 -5.56 -3.83 1.04
C GLN A 256 -6.52 -3.83 2.24
N ASN A 257 -6.15 -3.15 3.31
CA ASN A 257 -6.97 -3.03 4.53
C ASN A 257 -8.31 -2.34 4.24
N ILE A 258 -8.33 -1.24 3.48
CA ILE A 258 -9.56 -0.54 3.07
C ILE A 258 -10.45 -1.44 2.21
N ILE A 259 -9.86 -2.16 1.25
CA ILE A 259 -10.60 -3.08 0.37
C ILE A 259 -11.24 -4.20 1.19
N ALA A 260 -10.51 -4.80 2.13
CA ALA A 260 -11.03 -5.84 3.00
C ALA A 260 -12.22 -5.35 3.84
N ILE A 261 -12.11 -4.16 4.44
CA ILE A 261 -13.21 -3.54 5.19
C ILE A 261 -14.45 -3.34 4.30
N ASN A 262 -14.25 -2.85 3.08
CA ASN A 262 -15.37 -2.66 2.14
C ASN A 262 -16.01 -3.99 1.74
N ALA A 263 -15.23 -5.03 1.52
CA ALA A 263 -15.75 -6.34 1.18
C ALA A 263 -16.61 -6.95 2.31
N LEU A 264 -16.18 -6.80 3.55
CA LEU A 264 -16.94 -7.30 4.71
C LEU A 264 -18.22 -6.50 5.04
N LYS A 265 -18.38 -5.29 4.48
CA LYS A 265 -19.66 -4.57 4.57
C LYS A 265 -20.78 -5.22 3.78
N TYR A 266 -20.45 -5.98 2.74
CA TYR A 266 -21.39 -6.61 1.82
C TYR A 266 -21.06 -8.10 1.66
N PRO A 267 -21.03 -8.88 2.77
CA PRO A 267 -20.57 -10.27 2.74
C PRO A 267 -21.39 -11.16 1.81
N GLU A 268 -22.67 -10.82 1.59
CA GLU A 268 -23.55 -11.52 0.65
C GLU A 268 -23.12 -11.40 -0.82
N SER A 269 -22.24 -10.47 -1.12
CA SER A 269 -21.70 -10.26 -2.47
C SER A 269 -20.47 -11.14 -2.77
N TYR A 270 -19.99 -11.90 -1.78
CA TYR A 270 -18.76 -12.68 -1.89
C TYR A 270 -18.95 -14.14 -1.51
N ASN A 271 -18.17 -15.01 -2.18
CA ASN A 271 -18.01 -16.41 -1.79
C ASN A 271 -16.79 -16.51 -0.85
N PHE A 272 -16.99 -17.18 0.28
CA PHE A 272 -16.00 -17.35 1.35
C PHE A 272 -15.50 -18.80 1.48
N GLU A 273 -15.64 -19.65 0.46
CA GLU A 273 -15.25 -21.06 0.56
C GLU A 273 -13.79 -21.26 0.93
N GLU A 274 -12.85 -20.58 0.26
CA GLU A 274 -11.43 -20.70 0.58
C GLU A 274 -11.10 -20.26 2.01
N LEU A 275 -11.79 -19.23 2.49
CA LEU A 275 -11.66 -18.80 3.88
C LEU A 275 -12.20 -19.84 4.86
N LYS A 276 -13.31 -20.47 4.55
CA LYS A 276 -13.88 -21.55 5.39
C LYS A 276 -12.95 -22.75 5.49
N GLU A 277 -12.29 -23.13 4.39
CA GLU A 277 -11.32 -24.21 4.37
C GLU A 277 -10.07 -23.94 5.24
N ALA A 278 -9.76 -22.68 5.48
CA ALA A 278 -8.65 -22.28 6.36
C ALA A 278 -9.01 -22.38 7.85
N ILE A 279 -10.29 -22.44 8.18
CA ILE A 279 -10.79 -22.46 9.55
C ILE A 279 -10.91 -23.92 10.01
N PRO A 280 -10.41 -24.28 11.21
CA PRO A 280 -10.53 -25.64 11.73
C PRO A 280 -11.98 -26.13 11.80
N ASP A 281 -12.19 -27.43 11.52
CA ASP A 281 -13.49 -28.08 11.68
C ASP A 281 -14.06 -27.84 13.09
N ASN A 282 -15.34 -27.57 13.17
CA ASN A 282 -16.05 -27.18 14.40
C ASN A 282 -15.83 -25.75 14.93
N SER A 283 -15.26 -24.87 14.13
CA SER A 283 -15.01 -23.46 14.49
C SER A 283 -15.91 -22.48 13.73
N GLU A 284 -17.18 -22.84 13.50
CA GLU A 284 -18.15 -21.99 12.78
C GLU A 284 -18.28 -20.58 13.40
N ASN A 285 -18.05 -20.47 14.71
CA ASN A 285 -18.04 -19.19 15.41
C ASN A 285 -16.91 -18.28 14.90
N ILE A 286 -15.71 -18.83 14.61
CA ILE A 286 -14.58 -18.06 14.09
C ILE A 286 -14.92 -17.45 12.72
N PHE A 287 -15.54 -18.25 11.84
CA PHE A 287 -15.97 -17.76 10.54
C PHE A 287 -16.95 -16.60 10.66
N ASN A 288 -17.97 -16.74 11.51
CA ASN A 288 -18.94 -15.69 11.76
C ASN A 288 -18.30 -14.44 12.37
N ASP A 289 -17.32 -14.61 13.26
CA ASP A 289 -16.57 -13.51 13.86
C ASP A 289 -15.73 -12.76 12.80
N ILE A 290 -15.06 -13.49 11.90
CA ILE A 290 -14.31 -12.89 10.79
C ILE A 290 -15.24 -12.07 9.89
N GLN A 291 -16.38 -12.64 9.47
CA GLN A 291 -17.34 -11.94 8.60
C GLN A 291 -17.91 -10.66 9.23
N ARG A 292 -17.95 -10.61 10.55
CA ARG A 292 -18.47 -9.47 11.32
C ARG A 292 -17.38 -8.66 11.98
N SER A 293 -16.13 -8.91 11.62
CA SER A 293 -15.01 -8.22 12.23
C SER A 293 -15.09 -6.71 11.98
N THR A 294 -14.84 -5.98 13.04
CA THR A 294 -14.75 -4.51 13.04
C THR A 294 -13.36 -4.03 13.47
N ASN A 295 -12.42 -4.97 13.68
CA ASN A 295 -11.07 -4.66 14.12
C ASN A 295 -10.10 -5.01 12.98
N PHE A 296 -9.45 -3.99 12.45
CA PHE A 296 -8.50 -4.10 11.35
C PHE A 296 -7.26 -3.31 11.67
N SER A 297 -6.11 -3.94 11.55
CA SER A 297 -4.84 -3.29 11.84
C SER A 297 -3.79 -3.64 10.80
N ILE A 298 -2.74 -2.82 10.80
CA ILE A 298 -1.59 -3.01 9.93
C ILE A 298 -0.40 -3.40 10.78
N VAL A 299 0.38 -4.35 10.29
CA VAL A 299 1.63 -4.78 10.93
C VAL A 299 2.79 -4.46 10.00
N TRP A 300 3.73 -3.68 10.48
CA TRP A 300 4.98 -3.43 9.79
C TRP A 300 6.11 -4.17 10.49
N ILE A 301 6.74 -5.10 9.76
CA ILE A 301 7.84 -5.90 10.27
C ILE A 301 9.16 -5.22 9.91
N LEU A 302 9.95 -4.91 10.93
CA LEU A 302 11.27 -4.29 10.81
C LEU A 302 12.34 -5.22 11.39
N PRO A 303 12.84 -6.22 10.64
CA PRO A 303 13.82 -7.17 11.16
C PRO A 303 15.08 -6.46 11.66
N ILE A 304 15.56 -6.83 12.86
CA ILE A 304 16.70 -6.16 13.51
C ILE A 304 18.04 -6.52 12.86
N SER A 305 18.11 -7.68 12.22
CA SER A 305 19.34 -8.23 11.70
C SER A 305 19.89 -7.45 10.53
N SER A 306 21.00 -6.95 10.61
CA SER A 306 21.75 -6.19 9.59
C SER A 306 21.48 -4.69 9.52
N ILE A 307 21.35 -4.03 10.67
CA ILE A 307 21.47 -2.57 10.75
C ILE A 307 22.69 -2.08 9.96
N GLU A 308 23.77 -2.87 9.90
CA GLU A 308 24.99 -2.51 9.19
C GLU A 308 24.85 -2.39 7.67
N ASN A 309 23.98 -3.18 7.07
CA ASN A 309 23.79 -3.25 5.60
C ASN A 309 22.57 -2.46 5.09
N ARG A 310 21.82 -1.80 5.97
CA ARG A 310 20.64 -1.04 5.58
C ARG A 310 20.96 0.40 5.18
N PRO A 311 20.14 1.02 4.33
CA PRO A 311 20.16 2.46 4.11
C PRO A 311 20.10 3.23 5.44
N ILE A 312 20.70 4.42 5.47
CA ILE A 312 20.77 5.25 6.70
C ILE A 312 19.36 5.55 7.24
N SER A 313 18.39 5.78 6.35
CA SER A 313 16.98 5.99 6.68
C SER A 313 16.40 4.83 7.48
N ASP A 314 16.62 3.59 7.04
CA ASP A 314 16.07 2.39 7.67
C ASP A 314 16.74 2.10 9.02
N LYS A 315 18.04 2.38 9.14
CA LYS A 315 18.75 2.28 10.43
C LYS A 315 18.14 3.17 11.48
N ALA A 316 17.86 4.43 11.12
CA ALA A 316 17.27 5.40 12.03
C ALA A 316 15.85 4.98 12.45
N HIS A 317 15.04 4.50 11.50
CA HIS A 317 13.68 4.03 11.78
C HIS A 317 13.69 2.81 12.71
N THR A 318 14.50 1.79 12.39
CA THR A 318 14.61 0.58 13.20
C THR A 318 15.08 0.89 14.63
N SER A 319 16.09 1.76 14.79
CA SER A 319 16.56 2.19 16.10
C SER A 319 15.46 2.91 16.90
N ASN A 320 14.68 3.78 16.26
CA ASN A 320 13.59 4.49 16.92
C ASN A 320 12.45 3.54 17.34
N VAL A 321 12.12 2.54 16.52
CA VAL A 321 11.11 1.52 16.85
C VAL A 321 11.56 0.70 18.06
N ILE A 322 12.81 0.19 18.05
CA ILE A 322 13.37 -0.58 19.17
C ILE A 322 13.31 0.22 20.48
N ASN A 323 13.61 1.51 20.42
CA ASN A 323 13.56 2.40 21.58
C ASN A 323 12.14 2.93 21.89
N LYS A 324 11.11 2.53 21.13
CA LYS A 324 9.73 3.03 21.24
C LYS A 324 9.61 4.57 21.07
N ASN A 325 10.56 5.16 20.35
CA ASN A 325 10.62 6.61 20.08
C ASN A 325 10.14 6.96 18.67
N PHE A 326 9.76 5.98 17.89
CA PHE A 326 9.26 6.21 16.53
C PHE A 326 7.92 6.93 16.59
N LYS A 327 7.76 7.91 15.70
CA LYS A 327 6.50 8.61 15.47
C LYS A 327 6.23 8.62 13.97
N LEU A 328 4.98 8.46 13.58
CA LEU A 328 4.59 8.52 12.16
C LEU A 328 4.92 9.89 11.53
N THR A 329 4.98 10.94 12.34
CA THR A 329 5.43 12.27 11.90
C THR A 329 6.90 12.30 11.45
N ASN A 330 7.71 11.29 11.85
CA ASN A 330 9.12 11.18 11.46
C ASN A 330 9.32 10.45 10.11
N LEU A 331 8.25 9.89 9.53
CA LEU A 331 8.34 9.29 8.20
C LEU A 331 8.86 10.31 7.18
N GLY A 332 9.77 9.89 6.32
CA GLY A 332 10.36 10.76 5.28
C GLY A 332 9.38 11.09 4.15
N SER A 333 8.50 10.14 3.80
CA SER A 333 7.54 10.29 2.71
C SER A 333 6.30 11.06 3.14
N VAL A 334 6.05 12.19 2.49
CA VAL A 334 4.81 12.98 2.67
C VAL A 334 3.62 12.25 2.07
N LEU A 335 3.84 11.52 0.98
CA LEU A 335 2.81 10.71 0.35
C LEU A 335 2.29 9.64 1.33
N LEU A 336 3.20 8.88 1.96
CA LEU A 336 2.81 7.87 2.96
C LEU A 336 2.09 8.51 4.16
N LYS A 337 2.57 9.65 4.66
CA LYS A 337 1.90 10.40 5.71
C LYS A 337 0.47 10.77 5.35
N ASN A 338 0.26 11.28 4.13
CA ASN A 338 -1.07 11.65 3.65
C ASN A 338 -1.99 10.42 3.57
N LYS A 339 -1.51 9.32 3.01
CA LYS A 339 -2.27 8.08 2.89
C LYS A 339 -2.59 7.44 4.24
N LEU A 340 -1.70 7.53 5.21
CA LEU A 340 -1.97 7.11 6.60
C LEU A 340 -3.10 7.91 7.22
N VAL A 341 -3.13 9.22 7.00
CA VAL A 341 -4.23 10.07 7.50
C VAL A 341 -5.53 9.73 6.78
N GLU A 342 -5.53 9.57 5.45
CA GLU A 342 -6.70 9.15 4.68
C GLU A 342 -7.25 7.81 5.21
N TRP A 343 -6.39 6.81 5.40
CA TRP A 343 -6.72 5.51 5.98
C TRP A 343 -7.29 5.64 7.41
N SER A 344 -6.62 6.41 8.27
CA SER A 344 -7.07 6.63 9.65
C SER A 344 -8.45 7.27 9.72
N LEU A 345 -8.68 8.30 8.90
CA LEU A 345 -9.98 8.97 8.83
C LEU A 345 -11.06 8.02 8.29
N TYR A 346 -10.74 7.22 7.27
CA TYR A 346 -11.64 6.21 6.75
C TYR A 346 -12.02 5.17 7.83
N LEU A 347 -11.05 4.64 8.60
CA LEU A 347 -11.33 3.70 9.68
C LEU A 347 -12.22 4.32 10.77
N LYS A 348 -11.91 5.54 11.19
CA LYS A 348 -12.71 6.27 12.19
C LYS A 348 -14.15 6.49 11.71
N ASP A 349 -14.36 6.80 10.44
CA ASP A 349 -15.71 6.90 9.84
C ASP A 349 -16.46 5.55 9.93
N GLN A 350 -15.75 4.43 9.84
CA GLN A 350 -16.29 3.09 10.04
C GLN A 350 -16.36 2.69 11.54
N ARG A 351 -16.01 3.57 12.48
CA ARG A 351 -15.91 3.32 13.93
C ARG A 351 -14.86 2.27 14.31
N ILE A 352 -13.81 2.18 13.51
CA ILE A 352 -12.65 1.31 13.74
C ILE A 352 -11.49 2.18 14.24
N ASN A 353 -10.79 1.72 15.27
CA ASN A 353 -9.59 2.40 15.73
C ASN A 353 -8.41 2.13 14.78
N PRO A 354 -7.75 3.16 14.25
CA PRO A 354 -6.56 2.98 13.45
C PRO A 354 -5.37 2.59 14.34
N ILE A 355 -4.90 1.35 14.19
CA ILE A 355 -3.78 0.81 14.96
C ILE A 355 -2.72 0.30 13.98
N ILE A 356 -1.46 0.65 14.26
CA ILE A 356 -0.29 0.12 13.55
C ILE A 356 0.59 -0.63 14.54
N TYR A 357 0.88 -1.89 14.24
CA TYR A 357 1.83 -2.70 14.98
C TYR A 357 3.20 -2.57 14.34
N MET A 358 4.19 -2.21 15.15
CA MET A 358 5.60 -2.14 14.77
C MET A 358 6.32 -3.33 15.40
N GLU A 359 6.64 -4.32 14.58
CA GLU A 359 7.25 -5.57 15.04
C GLU A 359 8.71 -5.63 14.60
N THR A 360 9.61 -5.94 15.54
CA THR A 360 11.06 -5.98 15.30
C THR A 360 11.63 -7.35 15.66
N PRO A 361 11.25 -8.43 14.92
CA PRO A 361 11.79 -9.76 15.16
C PRO A 361 13.28 -9.82 14.85
N THR A 362 13.97 -10.79 15.49
CA THR A 362 15.36 -11.10 15.17
C THR A 362 15.39 -11.87 13.84
N GLU A 363 16.26 -11.50 12.92
CA GLU A 363 16.41 -12.20 11.63
C GLU A 363 17.44 -13.34 11.75
N ASP A 364 17.14 -14.51 11.21
CA ASP A 364 18.11 -15.59 11.10
C ASP A 364 19.14 -15.24 10.01
N ARG A 365 20.42 -15.39 10.34
CA ARG A 365 21.54 -15.09 9.43
C ARG A 365 22.07 -16.33 8.70
N ASN A 366 21.25 -17.38 8.55
CA ASN A 366 21.70 -18.58 7.84
C ASN A 366 21.72 -18.41 6.32
#